data_130fc484a97f085fb8681722c67dfab4
#
_entry.id   130fc484a97f085fb8681722c67dfab4
#
_cell.length_a   1.000
_cell.length_b   1.000
_cell.length_c   1.000
_cell.angle_alpha   90.00
_cell.angle_beta   90.00
_cell.angle_gamma   90.00
#
_symmetry.space_group_name_H-M   'P 1'
#
loop_
_entity.id
_entity.type
_entity.pdbx_description
1 polymer ?
#
loop_
_entity_poly.entity_id
_entity_poly.type
_entity_poly.pdbx_seq_one_letter_code
_entity_poly.pdbx_strand_id
1 'polypeptide(L)'
;MKFSVKQKLNILSILLISISSCTSVEEPLTAVGPVPNEYQLAWQELEYYAFIHFNMNTFTNKEWGYGDEQPSQFNPTELDTRQWARVAKESGMKGIIITAKHHDGFCLWPSKFTEHSVKNSPWREGKGDLIRELSEACKEYGLKFGVYLSPWDRNHPAYGSAEYITYFRNQLRELLTQYGDIFEVWFDGANGGDGYYGGANEERRVDKKSYYDWPTTIEMVRR
;
A
#
# COMPACT_ATOMS: atom_id res chain seq x y z
N MET A 1 -66.98 -25.89 2.68
CA MET A 1 -66.79 -26.88 1.60
C MET A 1 -65.98 -28.02 2.16
N LYS A 2 -66.57 -29.25 2.30
CA LYS A 2 -65.83 -30.40 2.88
C LYS A 2 -65.25 -31.19 1.71
N PHE A 3 -63.95 -31.18 1.54
CA PHE A 3 -63.28 -31.99 0.52
C PHE A 3 -63.33 -33.47 0.90
N SER A 4 -63.55 -34.34 -0.11
CA SER A 4 -63.55 -35.79 0.09
C SER A 4 -62.14 -36.31 0.41
N VAL A 5 -62.04 -37.49 1.06
CA VAL A 5 -60.75 -38.10 1.43
C VAL A 5 -59.84 -38.28 0.19
N LYS A 6 -60.42 -38.63 -0.99
CA LYS A 6 -59.67 -38.71 -2.26
C LYS A 6 -59.10 -37.37 -2.71
N GLN A 7 -59.84 -36.28 -2.56
CA GLN A 7 -59.34 -34.94 -2.90
C GLN A 7 -58.20 -34.47 -1.97
N LYS A 8 -58.30 -34.80 -0.68
CA LYS A 8 -57.21 -34.51 0.29
C LYS A 8 -55.95 -35.32 0.00
N LEU A 9 -56.08 -36.58 -0.44
CA LEU A 9 -54.93 -37.42 -0.77
C LEU A 9 -54.21 -36.92 -2.02
N ASN A 10 -54.95 -36.49 -3.06
CA ASN A 10 -54.38 -35.91 -4.28
C ASN A 10 -53.68 -34.58 -4.03
N ILE A 11 -54.21 -33.73 -3.15
CA ILE A 11 -53.55 -32.45 -2.77
C ILE A 11 -52.25 -32.73 -2.01
N LEU A 12 -52.25 -33.73 -1.11
CA LEU A 12 -51.06 -34.12 -0.38
C LEU A 12 -49.95 -34.70 -1.28
N SER A 13 -50.33 -35.50 -2.29
CA SER A 13 -49.40 -36.05 -3.28
C SER A 13 -48.80 -34.97 -4.19
N ILE A 14 -49.56 -33.96 -4.59
CA ILE A 14 -49.08 -32.84 -5.38
C ILE A 14 -48.12 -31.97 -4.54
N LEU A 15 -48.40 -31.78 -3.25
CA LEU A 15 -47.53 -31.01 -2.36
C LEU A 15 -46.19 -31.71 -2.09
N LEU A 16 -46.19 -33.05 -1.98
CA LEU A 16 -44.95 -33.85 -1.81
C LEU A 16 -44.07 -33.87 -3.08
N ILE A 17 -44.65 -33.82 -4.29
CA ILE A 17 -43.87 -33.77 -5.53
C ILE A 17 -43.24 -32.40 -5.71
N SER A 18 -43.81 -31.29 -5.19
CA SER A 18 -43.28 -29.94 -5.28
C SER A 18 -42.04 -29.72 -4.38
N ILE A 19 -41.82 -30.57 -3.39
CA ILE A 19 -40.67 -30.44 -2.46
C ILE A 19 -39.44 -31.20 -2.97
N SER A 20 -39.60 -32.11 -3.93
CA SER A 20 -38.48 -32.93 -4.47
C SER A 20 -37.74 -32.26 -5.64
N SER A 21 -38.01 -31.00 -5.98
CA SER A 21 -37.53 -30.39 -7.22
C SER A 21 -36.39 -29.41 -7.06
N CYS A 22 -35.72 -29.33 -5.93
CA CYS A 22 -34.56 -28.41 -5.76
C CYS A 22 -33.48 -29.00 -4.87
N THR A 23 -32.75 -29.99 -5.36
CA THR A 23 -31.40 -30.28 -4.86
C THR A 23 -30.54 -30.90 -5.98
N SER A 24 -30.41 -30.21 -7.10
CA SER A 24 -29.16 -30.35 -7.84
C SER A 24 -28.20 -29.39 -7.18
N VAL A 25 -27.40 -29.87 -6.26
CA VAL A 25 -26.18 -29.17 -5.91
C VAL A 25 -25.35 -29.26 -7.19
N GLU A 26 -25.37 -28.19 -7.99
CA GLU A 26 -24.37 -28.05 -9.05
C GLU A 26 -23.01 -28.10 -8.38
N GLU A 27 -22.23 -29.12 -8.70
CA GLU A 27 -20.83 -29.14 -8.27
C GLU A 27 -20.16 -27.84 -8.76
N PRO A 28 -19.40 -27.16 -7.91
CA PRO A 28 -18.69 -25.94 -8.33
C PRO A 28 -17.87 -26.27 -9.57
N LEU A 29 -17.92 -25.39 -10.57
CA LEU A 29 -17.11 -25.53 -11.77
C LEU A 29 -15.64 -25.71 -11.38
N THR A 30 -15.00 -26.74 -11.92
CA THR A 30 -13.57 -26.94 -11.71
C THR A 30 -12.80 -25.78 -12.34
N ALA A 31 -11.96 -25.12 -11.56
CA ALA A 31 -11.12 -24.06 -12.06
C ALA A 31 -10.17 -24.56 -13.16
N VAL A 32 -10.08 -23.83 -14.28
CA VAL A 32 -9.20 -24.14 -15.42
C VAL A 32 -8.08 -23.13 -15.47
N GLY A 33 -6.82 -23.60 -15.40
CA GLY A 33 -5.62 -22.76 -15.44
C GLY A 33 -5.16 -22.26 -14.07
N PRO A 34 -4.28 -21.25 -14.03
CA PRO A 34 -3.80 -20.67 -12.78
C PRO A 34 -4.96 -20.03 -12.01
N VAL A 35 -5.09 -20.38 -10.75
CA VAL A 35 -6.07 -19.77 -9.83
C VAL A 35 -5.36 -18.86 -8.85
N PRO A 36 -5.98 -17.73 -8.43
CA PRO A 36 -5.40 -16.87 -7.42
C PRO A 36 -5.26 -17.64 -6.09
N ASN A 37 -4.16 -17.38 -5.37
CA ASN A 37 -4.01 -17.88 -4.01
C ASN A 37 -4.84 -17.05 -3.02
N GLU A 38 -4.90 -17.47 -1.76
CA GLU A 38 -5.70 -16.80 -0.71
C GLU A 38 -5.33 -15.32 -0.52
N TYR A 39 -4.05 -14.95 -0.62
CA TYR A 39 -3.60 -13.55 -0.50
C TYR A 39 -4.06 -12.70 -1.68
N GLN A 40 -4.03 -13.26 -2.88
CA GLN A 40 -4.52 -12.57 -4.08
C GLN A 40 -6.04 -12.39 -4.04
N LEU A 41 -6.78 -13.39 -3.53
CA LEU A 41 -8.22 -13.27 -3.31
C LEU A 41 -8.53 -12.20 -2.27
N ALA A 42 -7.86 -12.24 -1.12
CA ALA A 42 -8.04 -11.24 -0.07
C ALA A 42 -7.73 -9.82 -0.55
N TRP A 43 -6.75 -9.67 -1.45
CA TRP A 43 -6.46 -8.38 -2.08
C TRP A 43 -7.58 -7.94 -3.03
N GLN A 44 -8.12 -8.84 -3.86
CA GLN A 44 -9.24 -8.54 -4.76
C GLN A 44 -10.50 -8.16 -4.00
N GLU A 45 -10.76 -8.77 -2.84
CA GLU A 45 -11.91 -8.47 -1.97
C GLU A 45 -11.86 -7.06 -1.35
N LEU A 46 -10.72 -6.38 -1.42
CA LEU A 46 -10.64 -4.97 -1.02
C LEU A 46 -11.42 -4.07 -1.98
N GLU A 47 -11.65 -4.49 -3.22
CA GLU A 47 -12.32 -3.76 -4.29
C GLU A 47 -11.58 -2.48 -4.67
N TYR A 48 -11.49 -1.51 -3.74
CA TYR A 48 -10.70 -0.29 -3.96
C TYR A 48 -10.21 0.32 -2.65
N TYR A 49 -9.11 1.07 -2.75
CA TYR A 49 -8.45 1.78 -1.66
C TYR A 49 -7.82 3.07 -2.16
N ALA A 50 -7.50 3.97 -1.25
CA ALA A 50 -6.84 5.23 -1.60
C ALA A 50 -5.34 5.04 -1.82
N PHE A 51 -4.79 5.75 -2.79
CA PHE A 51 -3.37 5.96 -2.96
C PHE A 51 -3.06 7.44 -2.80
N ILE A 52 -2.38 7.82 -1.71
CA ILE A 52 -2.10 9.21 -1.37
C ILE A 52 -0.68 9.57 -1.78
N HIS A 53 -0.55 10.41 -2.79
CA HIS A 53 0.68 11.04 -3.23
C HIS A 53 0.87 12.40 -2.54
N PHE A 54 1.21 12.38 -1.25
CA PHE A 54 1.54 13.57 -0.48
C PHE A 54 2.97 13.42 0.04
N ASN A 55 3.89 14.25 -0.44
CA ASN A 55 5.32 14.16 -0.17
C ASN A 55 6.01 15.52 -0.43
N MET A 56 7.33 15.54 -0.49
CA MET A 56 8.13 16.75 -0.79
C MET A 56 7.67 17.44 -2.09
N ASN A 57 7.27 16.68 -3.10
CA ASN A 57 6.87 17.23 -4.41
C ASN A 57 5.59 18.06 -4.35
N THR A 58 4.74 17.86 -3.34
CA THR A 58 3.58 18.72 -3.05
C THR A 58 4.00 20.17 -2.78
N PHE A 59 5.18 20.36 -2.17
CA PHE A 59 5.70 21.69 -1.81
C PHE A 59 6.60 22.30 -2.88
N THR A 60 7.09 21.51 -3.81
CA THR A 60 7.99 21.98 -4.89
C THR A 60 7.30 22.08 -6.23
N ASN A 61 6.03 21.63 -6.33
CA ASN A 61 5.25 21.57 -7.57
C ASN A 61 5.98 20.80 -8.68
N LYS A 62 6.61 19.70 -8.30
CA LYS A 62 7.31 18.76 -9.22
C LYS A 62 6.62 17.42 -9.20
N GLU A 63 6.73 16.66 -10.28
CA GLU A 63 6.25 15.28 -10.32
C GLU A 63 7.19 14.35 -9.54
N TRP A 64 8.50 14.46 -9.73
CA TRP A 64 9.47 13.53 -9.14
C TRP A 64 10.47 14.15 -8.19
N GLY A 65 10.61 15.46 -8.13
CA GLY A 65 11.72 16.11 -7.45
C GLY A 65 13.07 15.78 -8.09
N TYR A 66 14.16 16.36 -7.60
CA TYR A 66 15.50 16.13 -8.12
C TYR A 66 16.43 15.44 -7.12
N GLY A 67 16.05 15.45 -5.84
CA GLY A 67 16.81 14.90 -4.73
C GLY A 67 17.70 15.94 -4.02
N ASP A 68 17.62 17.21 -4.42
CA ASP A 68 18.31 18.35 -3.81
C ASP A 68 17.38 19.25 -2.98
N GLU A 69 16.11 18.86 -2.89
CA GLU A 69 15.09 19.59 -2.13
C GLU A 69 15.51 19.68 -0.66
N GLN A 70 15.39 20.88 -0.09
CA GLN A 70 15.74 21.07 1.31
C GLN A 70 14.61 20.56 2.22
N PRO A 71 14.91 19.80 3.28
CA PRO A 71 13.89 19.35 4.25
C PRO A 71 13.01 20.47 4.79
N SER A 72 13.54 21.69 4.89
CA SER A 72 12.80 22.88 5.33
C SER A 72 11.62 23.28 4.46
N GLN A 73 11.55 22.78 3.22
CA GLN A 73 10.42 23.04 2.32
C GLN A 73 9.17 22.22 2.70
N PHE A 74 9.35 21.08 3.40
CA PHE A 74 8.24 20.27 3.88
C PHE A 74 7.69 20.86 5.18
N ASN A 75 6.61 21.63 5.08
CA ASN A 75 5.98 22.27 6.23
C ASN A 75 4.45 22.40 6.07
N PRO A 76 3.71 21.28 6.12
CA PRO A 76 2.24 21.33 6.07
C PRO A 76 1.68 22.01 7.33
N THR A 77 0.77 22.97 7.14
CA THR A 77 0.18 23.76 8.24
C THR A 77 -1.13 23.17 8.77
N GLU A 78 -1.88 22.46 7.93
CA GLU A 78 -3.23 21.95 8.27
C GLU A 78 -3.39 20.48 7.91
N LEU A 79 -2.30 19.69 8.05
CA LEU A 79 -2.35 18.26 7.76
C LEU A 79 -3.16 17.54 8.85
N ASP A 80 -4.20 16.80 8.41
CA ASP A 80 -5.07 15.99 9.26
C ASP A 80 -5.25 14.59 8.66
N THR A 81 -4.48 13.64 9.16
CA THR A 81 -4.53 12.24 8.72
C THR A 81 -5.84 11.54 9.12
N ARG A 82 -6.50 11.99 10.20
CA ARG A 82 -7.81 11.48 10.59
C ARG A 82 -8.89 11.90 9.61
N GLN A 83 -8.80 13.13 9.11
CA GLN A 83 -9.71 13.58 8.06
C GLN A 83 -9.55 12.71 6.80
N TRP A 84 -8.31 12.38 6.39
CA TRP A 84 -8.07 11.49 5.26
C TRP A 84 -8.68 10.11 5.48
N ALA A 85 -8.41 9.49 6.64
CA ALA A 85 -8.94 8.18 6.97
C ALA A 85 -10.49 8.18 7.07
N ARG A 86 -11.08 9.21 7.68
CA ARG A 86 -12.53 9.37 7.76
C ARG A 86 -13.16 9.46 6.38
N VAL A 87 -12.65 10.31 5.49
CA VAL A 87 -13.18 10.47 4.13
C VAL A 87 -13.05 9.18 3.32
N ALA A 88 -11.90 8.49 3.40
CA ALA A 88 -11.71 7.19 2.76
C ALA A 88 -12.74 6.15 3.26
N LYS A 89 -12.97 6.09 4.59
CA LYS A 89 -13.95 5.19 5.18
C LYS A 89 -15.37 5.49 4.76
N GLU A 90 -15.77 6.76 4.82
CA GLU A 90 -17.11 7.21 4.39
C GLU A 90 -17.36 6.98 2.89
N SER A 91 -16.31 6.99 2.08
CA SER A 91 -16.35 6.66 0.66
C SER A 91 -16.40 5.14 0.39
N GLY A 92 -16.34 4.29 1.41
CA GLY A 92 -16.38 2.83 1.27
C GLY A 92 -15.03 2.18 0.95
N MET A 93 -13.92 2.94 0.94
CA MET A 93 -12.57 2.39 0.73
C MET A 93 -12.17 1.46 1.87
N LYS A 94 -11.33 0.47 1.57
CA LYS A 94 -10.91 -0.56 2.52
C LYS A 94 -9.51 -0.32 3.09
N GLY A 95 -8.73 0.57 2.49
CA GLY A 95 -7.37 0.88 2.92
C GLY A 95 -6.83 2.17 2.32
N ILE A 96 -5.65 2.55 2.80
CA ILE A 96 -4.89 3.70 2.29
C ILE A 96 -3.43 3.28 2.12
N ILE A 97 -2.86 3.58 0.94
CA ILE A 97 -1.41 3.54 0.70
C ILE A 97 -0.90 4.97 0.64
N ILE A 98 0.25 5.24 1.26
CA ILE A 98 0.92 6.54 1.20
C ILE A 98 2.32 6.42 0.62
N THR A 99 2.75 7.41 -0.16
CA THR A 99 4.14 7.56 -0.60
C THR A 99 5.05 7.90 0.59
N ALA A 100 5.49 6.88 1.34
CA ALA A 100 6.37 7.09 2.49
C ALA A 100 7.71 7.72 2.08
N LYS A 101 8.27 7.32 0.95
CA LYS A 101 9.42 7.94 0.28
C LYS A 101 9.21 7.88 -1.23
N HIS A 102 9.21 9.03 -1.91
CA HIS A 102 9.17 9.12 -3.37
C HIS A 102 10.58 9.18 -3.96
N HIS A 103 10.74 9.40 -5.26
CA HIS A 103 12.02 9.39 -5.98
C HIS A 103 13.00 10.48 -5.53
N ASP A 104 12.51 11.59 -4.96
CA ASP A 104 13.33 12.63 -4.34
C ASP A 104 14.12 12.17 -3.09
N GLY A 105 13.79 10.99 -2.56
CA GLY A 105 14.45 10.39 -1.40
C GLY A 105 13.97 10.92 -0.06
N PHE A 106 13.04 11.90 -0.01
CA PHE A 106 12.55 12.46 1.24
C PHE A 106 11.62 11.49 1.98
N CYS A 107 11.96 11.21 3.25
CA CYS A 107 11.21 10.28 4.08
C CYS A 107 10.16 11.00 4.92
N LEU A 108 8.89 10.57 4.84
CA LEU A 108 7.78 11.10 5.64
C LEU A 108 7.77 10.57 7.08
N TRP A 109 8.77 9.81 7.49
CA TRP A 109 9.02 9.34 8.86
C TRP A 109 10.45 9.69 9.28
N PRO A 110 10.77 9.75 10.59
CA PRO A 110 12.10 10.08 11.07
C PRO A 110 13.07 8.90 10.93
N SER A 111 13.35 8.50 9.68
CA SER A 111 14.24 7.37 9.38
C SER A 111 15.62 7.56 10.04
N LYS A 112 16.17 6.48 10.59
CA LYS A 112 17.50 6.45 11.19
C LYS A 112 18.63 6.42 10.16
N PHE A 113 18.28 6.18 8.89
CA PHE A 113 19.25 5.92 7.82
C PHE A 113 19.49 7.12 6.91
N THR A 114 18.72 8.20 7.04
CA THR A 114 18.91 9.42 6.25
C THR A 114 18.59 10.67 7.07
N GLU A 115 19.26 11.76 6.74
CA GLU A 115 18.91 13.10 7.22
C GLU A 115 17.85 13.77 6.33
N HIS A 116 17.61 13.24 5.13
CA HIS A 116 16.62 13.76 4.18
C HIS A 116 15.21 13.24 4.55
N SER A 117 14.67 13.80 5.61
CA SER A 117 13.39 13.35 6.18
C SER A 117 12.69 14.43 7.02
N VAL A 118 11.48 14.15 7.46
CA VAL A 118 10.66 15.02 8.32
C VAL A 118 11.35 15.47 9.60
N LYS A 119 12.34 14.69 10.12
CA LYS A 119 13.09 15.07 11.34
C LYS A 119 13.89 16.35 11.18
N ASN A 120 14.24 16.73 9.96
CA ASN A 120 14.97 17.95 9.63
C ASN A 120 14.08 19.03 8.99
N SER A 121 12.77 18.80 8.94
CA SER A 121 11.79 19.79 8.49
C SER A 121 11.29 20.66 9.67
N PRO A 122 10.76 21.86 9.42
CA PRO A 122 10.12 22.67 10.45
C PRO A 122 8.77 22.09 10.89
N TRP A 123 8.21 21.16 10.14
CA TRP A 123 6.94 20.53 10.46
C TRP A 123 7.00 19.84 11.82
N ARG A 124 6.06 20.24 12.72
CA ARG A 124 6.01 19.79 14.11
C ARG A 124 7.36 19.92 14.85
N GLU A 125 8.16 20.94 14.52
CA GLU A 125 9.49 21.18 15.12
C GLU A 125 10.46 20.00 14.93
N GLY A 126 10.39 19.32 13.78
CA GLY A 126 11.20 18.13 13.49
C GLY A 126 10.76 16.85 14.22
N LYS A 127 9.64 16.86 14.92
CA LYS A 127 9.10 15.70 15.66
C LYS A 127 7.97 14.99 14.93
N GLY A 128 7.63 15.42 13.71
CA GLY A 128 6.58 14.83 12.90
C GLY A 128 6.92 13.41 12.42
N ASP A 129 5.92 12.55 12.38
CA ASP A 129 5.97 11.22 11.78
C ASP A 129 4.64 10.97 11.08
N LEU A 130 4.58 11.33 9.80
CA LEU A 130 3.34 11.24 9.04
C LEU A 130 2.90 9.79 8.83
N ILE A 131 3.85 8.87 8.74
CA ILE A 131 3.56 7.45 8.57
C ILE A 131 2.87 6.91 9.82
N ARG A 132 3.33 7.29 11.01
CA ARG A 132 2.69 6.94 12.28
C ARG A 132 1.29 7.56 12.40
N GLU A 133 1.18 8.87 12.16
CA GLU A 133 -0.10 9.56 12.26
C GLU A 133 -1.17 8.93 11.35
N LEU A 134 -0.80 8.55 10.12
CA LEU A 134 -1.73 7.93 9.19
C LEU A 134 -2.02 6.46 9.54
N SER A 135 -1.02 5.68 9.97
CA SER A 135 -1.24 4.29 10.38
C SER A 135 -2.18 4.18 11.57
N GLU A 136 -2.03 5.09 12.56
CA GLU A 136 -2.92 5.18 13.72
C GLU A 136 -4.33 5.62 13.31
N ALA A 137 -4.46 6.59 12.41
CA ALA A 137 -5.75 7.00 11.86
C ALA A 137 -6.43 5.85 11.10
N CYS A 138 -5.71 5.12 10.26
CA CYS A 138 -6.25 3.94 9.57
C CYS A 138 -6.77 2.89 10.56
N LYS A 139 -6.01 2.62 11.62
CA LYS A 139 -6.43 1.70 12.70
C LYS A 139 -7.70 2.18 13.40
N GLU A 140 -7.80 3.47 13.74
CA GLU A 140 -8.97 4.09 14.38
C GLU A 140 -10.24 3.94 13.53
N TYR A 141 -10.12 4.13 12.20
CA TYR A 141 -11.26 4.04 11.28
C TYR A 141 -11.47 2.64 10.69
N GLY A 142 -10.71 1.63 11.11
CA GLY A 142 -10.82 0.26 10.63
C GLY A 142 -10.49 0.12 9.13
N LEU A 143 -9.47 0.87 8.69
CA LEU A 143 -8.89 0.78 7.35
C LEU A 143 -7.57 0.01 7.39
N LYS A 144 -7.25 -0.67 6.29
CA LYS A 144 -5.92 -1.25 6.09
C LYS A 144 -4.92 -0.12 5.76
N PHE A 145 -3.67 -0.30 6.20
CA PHE A 145 -2.59 0.66 5.95
C PHE A 145 -1.51 0.04 5.08
N GLY A 146 -1.09 0.76 4.04
CA GLY A 146 -0.03 0.35 3.13
C GLY A 146 0.96 1.48 2.87
N VAL A 147 2.13 1.12 2.38
CA VAL A 147 3.23 2.07 2.13
C VAL A 147 3.80 1.90 0.72
N TYR A 148 4.13 3.02 0.10
CA TYR A 148 4.96 3.08 -1.10
C TYR A 148 6.36 3.48 -0.68
N LEU A 149 7.36 2.71 -1.06
CA LEU A 149 8.78 3.02 -0.85
C LEU A 149 9.51 2.98 -2.19
N SER A 150 9.89 4.14 -2.72
CA SER A 150 10.61 4.22 -3.99
C SER A 150 11.93 3.46 -3.93
N PRO A 151 12.17 2.52 -4.86
CA PRO A 151 13.48 1.89 -5.02
C PRO A 151 14.51 2.85 -5.61
N TRP A 152 14.08 3.80 -6.45
CA TRP A 152 14.92 4.87 -6.95
C TRP A 152 15.00 6.00 -5.94
N ASP A 153 16.20 6.49 -5.67
CA ASP A 153 16.45 7.54 -4.70
C ASP A 153 17.44 8.54 -5.31
N ARG A 154 16.93 9.69 -5.67
CA ARG A 154 17.69 10.76 -6.34
C ARG A 154 18.56 11.56 -5.37
N ASN A 155 18.36 11.40 -4.04
CA ASN A 155 19.16 12.07 -3.01
C ASN A 155 20.36 11.23 -2.57
N HIS A 156 20.22 9.89 -2.45
CA HIS A 156 21.21 9.07 -1.76
C HIS A 156 22.51 8.91 -2.58
N PRO A 157 23.68 9.24 -2.01
CA PRO A 157 24.97 9.23 -2.74
C PRO A 157 25.39 7.84 -3.23
N ALA A 158 24.98 6.77 -2.55
CA ALA A 158 25.34 5.40 -2.91
C ALA A 158 24.35 4.75 -3.90
N TYR A 159 23.32 5.49 -4.42
CA TYR A 159 22.41 4.89 -5.39
C TYR A 159 23.17 4.34 -6.59
N GLY A 160 22.83 3.12 -7.02
CA GLY A 160 23.55 2.37 -8.06
C GLY A 160 24.60 1.40 -7.54
N SER A 161 24.93 1.41 -6.24
CA SER A 161 25.86 0.47 -5.59
C SER A 161 25.15 -0.54 -4.68
N ALA A 162 25.87 -1.58 -4.26
CA ALA A 162 25.35 -2.59 -3.32
C ALA A 162 25.05 -1.99 -1.91
N GLU A 163 25.75 -0.94 -1.52
CA GLU A 163 25.52 -0.23 -0.26
C GLU A 163 24.11 0.36 -0.20
N TYR A 164 23.64 0.92 -1.30
CA TYR A 164 22.29 1.46 -1.39
C TYR A 164 21.22 0.39 -1.14
N ILE A 165 21.43 -0.84 -1.58
CA ILE A 165 20.45 -1.93 -1.37
C ILE A 165 20.32 -2.24 0.13
N THR A 166 21.42 -2.18 0.87
CA THR A 166 21.40 -2.31 2.33
C THR A 166 20.64 -1.16 2.98
N TYR A 167 20.88 0.07 2.55
CA TYR A 167 20.13 1.25 3.01
C TYR A 167 18.64 1.14 2.72
N PHE A 168 18.26 0.82 1.49
CA PHE A 168 16.87 0.63 1.07
C PHE A 168 16.14 -0.43 1.91
N ARG A 169 16.78 -1.57 2.14
CA ARG A 169 16.22 -2.65 2.96
C ARG A 169 16.11 -2.29 4.44
N ASN A 170 17.00 -1.47 4.95
CA ASN A 170 16.92 -0.97 6.32
C ASN A 170 15.74 -0.02 6.51
N GLN A 171 15.47 0.87 5.55
CA GLN A 171 14.27 1.72 5.52
C GLN A 171 12.99 0.88 5.40
N LEU A 172 13.00 -0.12 4.53
CA LEU A 172 11.87 -1.04 4.39
C LEU A 172 11.59 -1.77 5.72
N ARG A 173 12.63 -2.22 6.44
CA ARG A 173 12.48 -2.85 7.75
C ARG A 173 11.88 -1.90 8.78
N GLU A 174 12.29 -0.62 8.81
CA GLU A 174 11.65 0.38 9.68
C GLU A 174 10.14 0.42 9.44
N LEU A 175 9.71 0.52 8.17
CA LEU A 175 8.30 0.61 7.80
C LEU A 175 7.54 -0.66 8.18
N LEU A 176 8.10 -1.84 7.94
CA LEU A 176 7.44 -3.13 8.22
C LEU A 176 7.35 -3.46 9.72
N THR A 177 8.21 -2.88 10.57
CA THR A 177 8.28 -3.29 11.99
C THR A 177 7.80 -2.24 12.97
N GLN A 178 7.60 -0.99 12.56
CA GLN A 178 7.30 0.10 13.47
C GLN A 178 5.89 0.69 13.34
N TYR A 179 5.16 0.37 12.28
CA TYR A 179 3.91 1.06 11.92
C TYR A 179 2.68 0.15 11.89
N GLY A 180 2.77 -1.02 12.56
CA GLY A 180 1.67 -2.00 12.62
C GLY A 180 1.59 -2.87 11.36
N ASP A 181 0.42 -3.43 11.12
CA ASP A 181 0.20 -4.35 10.01
C ASP A 181 0.15 -3.59 8.68
N ILE A 182 1.04 -3.94 7.77
CA ILE A 182 1.11 -3.39 6.42
C ILE A 182 0.44 -4.37 5.44
N PHE A 183 -0.69 -3.97 4.83
CA PHE A 183 -1.40 -4.85 3.89
C PHE A 183 -0.77 -4.88 2.51
N GLU A 184 -0.06 -3.83 2.12
CA GLU A 184 0.58 -3.70 0.82
C GLU A 184 1.84 -2.83 0.92
N VAL A 185 2.91 -3.30 0.28
CA VAL A 185 4.12 -2.52 0.01
C VAL A 185 4.22 -2.30 -1.48
N TRP A 186 4.18 -1.04 -1.88
CA TRP A 186 4.27 -0.66 -3.28
C TRP A 186 5.70 -0.26 -3.65
N PHE A 187 6.29 -0.97 -4.59
CA PHE A 187 7.55 -0.60 -5.22
C PHE A 187 7.28 -0.07 -6.62
N ASP A 188 7.72 1.16 -6.89
CA ASP A 188 7.65 1.73 -8.23
C ASP A 188 8.66 1.08 -9.16
N GLY A 189 8.34 1.06 -10.47
CA GLY A 189 9.20 0.47 -11.51
C GLY A 189 10.39 1.33 -11.97
N ALA A 190 10.70 2.42 -11.27
CA ALA A 190 11.79 3.32 -11.63
C ALA A 190 13.16 2.65 -11.54
N ASN A 191 14.00 2.84 -12.55
CA ASN A 191 15.31 2.19 -12.69
C ASN A 191 16.48 3.18 -12.59
N GLY A 192 16.25 4.33 -11.99
CA GLY A 192 17.20 5.42 -11.96
C GLY A 192 17.09 6.38 -13.15
N GLY A 193 17.94 7.35 -13.17
CA GLY A 193 17.99 8.46 -14.10
C GLY A 193 18.90 9.55 -13.55
N ASP A 194 18.68 10.80 -13.95
CA ASP A 194 19.34 11.95 -13.39
C ASP A 194 18.92 12.20 -11.94
N GLY A 195 19.81 12.79 -11.14
CA GLY A 195 19.56 13.09 -9.74
C GLY A 195 20.72 13.79 -9.08
N TYR A 196 20.46 14.23 -7.84
CA TYR A 196 21.45 14.91 -7.01
C TYR A 196 22.53 13.95 -6.49
N TYR A 197 22.16 12.75 -6.06
CA TYR A 197 23.03 11.68 -5.58
C TYR A 197 24.14 12.16 -4.61
N GLY A 198 23.74 12.93 -3.60
CA GLY A 198 24.69 13.51 -2.64
C GLY A 198 25.61 14.61 -3.21
N GLY A 199 25.19 15.29 -4.28
CA GLY A 199 25.92 16.36 -4.96
C GLY A 199 26.55 15.96 -6.28
N ALA A 200 26.42 14.71 -6.71
CA ALA A 200 27.04 14.23 -7.95
C ALA A 200 26.37 14.80 -9.21
N ASN A 201 25.09 15.18 -9.16
CA ASN A 201 24.31 15.72 -10.31
C ASN A 201 24.59 15.00 -11.61
N GLU A 202 24.26 13.72 -11.67
CA GLU A 202 24.56 12.83 -12.79
C GLU A 202 23.40 11.88 -13.09
N GLU A 203 23.52 11.15 -14.19
CA GLU A 203 22.59 10.08 -14.50
C GLU A 203 23.15 8.74 -13.99
N ARG A 204 22.34 8.00 -13.22
CA ARG A 204 22.63 6.64 -12.76
C ARG A 204 21.55 5.70 -13.18
N ARG A 205 21.86 4.77 -14.06
CA ARG A 205 20.96 3.69 -14.46
C ARG A 205 21.43 2.36 -13.88
N VAL A 206 20.47 1.53 -13.53
CA VAL A 206 20.73 0.21 -12.95
C VAL A 206 20.10 -0.89 -13.81
N ASP A 207 20.67 -2.08 -13.77
CA ASP A 207 20.01 -3.25 -14.34
C ASP A 207 18.83 -3.65 -13.43
N LYS A 208 17.62 -3.36 -13.88
CA LYS A 208 16.40 -3.61 -13.12
C LYS A 208 16.15 -5.09 -12.79
N LYS A 209 16.80 -6.02 -13.50
CA LYS A 209 16.62 -7.46 -13.28
C LYS A 209 17.44 -7.96 -12.10
N SER A 210 18.60 -7.35 -11.86
CA SER A 210 19.56 -7.86 -10.88
C SER A 210 19.88 -6.92 -9.73
N TYR A 211 19.88 -5.61 -9.96
CA TYR A 211 20.36 -4.61 -9.00
C TYR A 211 19.65 -4.66 -7.65
N TYR A 212 18.32 -4.71 -7.65
CA TYR A 212 17.54 -4.65 -6.39
C TYR A 212 17.45 -5.97 -5.66
N ASP A 213 17.89 -7.08 -6.27
CA ASP A 213 17.73 -8.43 -5.72
C ASP A 213 16.30 -8.61 -5.16
N TRP A 214 15.33 -8.49 -6.04
CA TRP A 214 13.90 -8.56 -5.72
C TRP A 214 13.50 -9.82 -4.96
N PRO A 215 14.05 -11.02 -5.26
CA PRO A 215 13.69 -12.22 -4.51
C PRO A 215 13.93 -12.05 -3.01
N THR A 216 15.10 -11.58 -2.59
CA THR A 216 15.42 -11.34 -1.17
C THR A 216 14.59 -10.21 -0.58
N THR A 217 14.34 -9.14 -1.35
CA THR A 217 13.53 -8.00 -0.88
C THR A 217 12.06 -8.41 -0.70
N ILE A 218 11.49 -9.17 -1.63
CA ILE A 218 10.12 -9.69 -1.52
C ILE A 218 9.98 -10.67 -0.35
N GLU A 219 10.97 -11.54 -0.15
CA GLU A 219 10.98 -12.46 1.00
C GLU A 219 10.94 -11.70 2.33
N MET A 220 11.67 -10.58 2.43
CA MET A 220 11.66 -9.73 3.62
C MET A 220 10.28 -9.11 3.90
N VAL A 221 9.54 -8.73 2.85
CA VAL A 221 8.17 -8.19 2.98
C VAL A 221 7.17 -9.25 3.43
N ARG A 222 7.39 -10.51 3.06
CA ARG A 222 6.45 -11.62 3.33
C ARG A 222 6.67 -12.33 4.68
N ARG A 223 7.71 -11.99 5.40
CA ARG A 223 8.01 -12.53 6.75
C ARG A 223 7.30 -11.73 7.84
#